data_a3f3b6495e68b3e0e56446abae1f2e32
#
_entry.id   a3f3b6495e68b3e0e56446abae1f2e32
#
_cell.length_a   1.000
_cell.length_b   1.000
_cell.length_c   1.000
_cell.angle_alpha   90.00
_cell.angle_beta   90.00
_cell.angle_gamma   90.00
#
_symmetry.space_group_name_H-M   'P 1'
#
loop_
_entity.id
_entity.type
_entity.pdbx_description
1 polymer ?
#
loop_
_entity_poly.entity_id
_entity_poly.type
_entity_poly.pdbx_seq_one_letter_code
_entity_poly.pdbx_strand_id
1 'polypeptide(L)'
;MRKIGRILTVMFLSGGLMTGCQKKQTVVLPEKEQKEEATKTESKNKATQEISFDEELPKDYEGTLTMWGWDTDYYQTVTQAFQKIYPNVRFEYTSVENKDMPKKYETALIVGGELPDIAWSVIDSRGEVFEFDMWEPLEQEPYNFRLSEVYEYLHPHMINSKGNVCGIEQSLSPAGLAYRRDLAKKYLGTDDPEELEKMMPTWEAFIQKGKEVYEKSNGEVYMWFSLEDIRQFTQEQSDMVWVNDGKINVENVFGRSLSLITRFRDEHISDNLIT
;
A
#
# COMPACT_ATOMS: atom_id res chain seq x y z
N MET A 1 -7.34 22.74 -29.93
CA MET A 1 -6.24 21.84 -29.55
C MET A 1 -5.77 22.26 -28.17
N ARG A 2 -6.16 21.52 -27.11
CA ARG A 2 -5.71 21.82 -25.75
C ARG A 2 -4.28 21.31 -25.63
N LYS A 3 -3.36 22.21 -25.31
CA LYS A 3 -1.98 21.84 -24.94
C LYS A 3 -2.03 21.12 -23.60
N ILE A 4 -1.62 19.87 -23.55
CA ILE A 4 -1.45 19.10 -22.34
C ILE A 4 -0.23 19.67 -21.62
N GLY A 5 -0.46 20.37 -20.51
CA GLY A 5 0.61 20.85 -19.63
C GLY A 5 1.45 19.67 -19.12
N ARG A 6 2.74 19.87 -19.03
CA ARG A 6 3.65 18.86 -18.47
C ARG A 6 3.57 18.92 -16.95
N ILE A 7 2.99 17.90 -16.36
CA ILE A 7 2.78 17.77 -14.92
C ILE A 7 4.03 17.19 -14.26
N LEU A 8 4.43 17.78 -13.13
CA LEU A 8 5.37 17.16 -12.20
C LEU A 8 4.60 16.01 -11.50
N THR A 9 4.57 14.85 -12.14
CA THR A 9 3.72 13.76 -11.70
C THR A 9 4.25 13.16 -10.42
N VAL A 10 3.55 13.39 -9.35
CA VAL A 10 3.66 12.65 -8.11
C VAL A 10 2.74 11.44 -8.26
N MET A 11 3.33 10.26 -8.50
CA MET A 11 2.58 9.02 -8.60
C MET A 11 2.51 8.37 -7.23
N PHE A 12 1.32 8.28 -6.66
CA PHE A 12 1.03 7.38 -5.57
C PHE A 12 0.84 5.96 -6.12
N LEU A 13 1.62 5.03 -5.63
CA LEU A 13 1.35 3.61 -5.78
C LEU A 13 0.38 3.17 -4.67
N SER A 14 -0.87 3.62 -4.74
CA SER A 14 -1.97 2.90 -4.13
C SER A 14 -2.30 1.77 -5.09
N GLY A 15 -2.16 0.52 -4.64
CA GLY A 15 -2.40 -0.66 -5.47
C GLY A 15 -3.86 -0.77 -5.93
N GLY A 16 -4.16 -0.12 -7.04
CA GLY A 16 -5.39 -0.26 -7.80
C GLY A 16 -5.04 -0.78 -9.19
N LEU A 17 -5.20 -2.07 -9.41
CA LEU A 17 -5.03 -2.71 -10.71
C LEU A 17 -6.13 -2.27 -11.68
N MET A 18 -5.76 -1.47 -12.67
CA MET A 18 -6.57 -1.29 -13.88
C MET A 18 -6.24 -2.41 -14.87
N THR A 19 -7.15 -3.36 -15.04
CA THR A 19 -7.10 -4.36 -16.10
C THR A 19 -7.42 -3.73 -17.45
N GLY A 20 -6.38 -3.42 -18.20
CA GLY A 20 -6.47 -3.08 -19.62
C GLY A 20 -5.77 -4.16 -20.45
N CYS A 21 -6.55 -4.92 -21.25
CA CYS A 21 -6.02 -5.81 -22.26
C CYS A 21 -5.13 -5.07 -23.24
N GLN A 22 -3.81 -5.30 -23.22
CA GLN A 22 -2.92 -4.95 -24.33
C GLN A 22 -1.97 -6.09 -24.68
N LYS A 23 -1.89 -6.34 -25.99
CA LYS A 23 -1.04 -7.34 -26.65
C LYS A 23 0.44 -7.12 -26.31
N LYS A 24 1.12 -8.22 -25.99
CA LYS A 24 2.58 -8.29 -25.82
C LYS A 24 3.30 -7.79 -27.08
N GLN A 25 4.06 -6.72 -26.94
CA GLN A 25 5.18 -6.41 -27.83
C GLN A 25 6.48 -6.58 -27.05
N THR A 26 7.28 -7.55 -27.48
CA THR A 26 8.61 -7.79 -26.93
C THR A 26 9.55 -6.72 -27.48
N VAL A 27 10.03 -5.84 -26.63
CA VAL A 27 11.12 -4.90 -26.97
C VAL A 27 12.42 -5.50 -26.46
N VAL A 28 13.28 -5.88 -27.40
CA VAL A 28 14.68 -6.27 -27.12
C VAL A 28 15.51 -5.01 -27.01
N LEU A 29 16.10 -4.77 -25.83
CA LEU A 29 17.08 -3.70 -25.63
C LEU A 29 18.48 -4.22 -25.88
N PRO A 30 19.36 -3.49 -26.57
CA PRO A 30 20.74 -3.90 -26.80
C PRO A 30 21.61 -3.66 -25.56
N GLU A 31 22.41 -4.68 -25.25
CA GLU A 31 23.49 -4.60 -24.25
C GLU A 31 24.50 -3.52 -24.64
N LYS A 32 24.76 -2.62 -23.71
CA LYS A 32 25.98 -1.81 -23.72
C LYS A 32 26.72 -2.02 -22.42
N GLU A 33 27.88 -2.65 -22.54
CA GLU A 33 28.90 -2.71 -21.50
C GLU A 33 29.30 -1.29 -21.08
N GLN A 34 29.17 -0.99 -19.81
CA GLN A 34 29.94 0.09 -19.18
C GLN A 34 30.55 -0.45 -17.88
N LYS A 35 31.89 -0.55 -17.90
CA LYS A 35 32.71 -0.68 -16.72
C LYS A 35 32.64 0.65 -15.95
N GLU A 36 32.14 0.64 -14.75
CA GLU A 36 32.38 1.71 -13.77
C GLU A 36 33.01 1.13 -12.51
N GLU A 37 34.11 1.78 -12.11
CA GLU A 37 34.85 1.50 -10.90
C GLU A 37 34.01 1.73 -9.67
N ALA A 38 33.85 0.67 -8.87
CA ALA A 38 33.17 0.74 -7.58
C ALA A 38 34.10 1.37 -6.53
N THR A 39 33.81 2.60 -6.15
CA THR A 39 34.35 3.21 -4.93
C THR A 39 33.61 2.58 -3.73
N LYS A 40 34.36 1.82 -2.94
CA LYS A 40 33.86 1.21 -1.71
C LYS A 40 33.57 2.28 -0.67
N THR A 41 32.30 2.53 -0.43
CA THR A 41 31.84 3.13 0.82
C THR A 41 31.30 2.01 1.68
N GLU A 42 32.01 1.68 2.76
CA GLU A 42 31.56 0.71 3.76
C GLU A 42 30.33 1.26 4.49
N SER A 43 29.16 0.97 3.99
CA SER A 43 27.94 0.98 4.79
C SER A 43 28.01 -0.22 5.73
N LYS A 44 28.09 0.03 7.03
CA LYS A 44 27.96 -1.00 8.07
C LYS A 44 26.60 -1.66 7.92
N ASN A 45 26.58 -2.81 7.25
CA ASN A 45 25.45 -3.71 7.26
C ASN A 45 25.12 -4.07 8.71
N LYS A 46 24.01 -3.54 9.23
CA LYS A 46 23.29 -4.22 10.30
C LYS A 46 22.94 -5.59 9.74
N ALA A 47 23.45 -6.62 10.39
CA ALA A 47 23.17 -8.00 10.06
C ALA A 47 21.66 -8.16 9.82
N THR A 48 21.31 -8.60 8.62
CA THR A 48 20.02 -9.21 8.35
C THR A 48 19.92 -10.37 9.33
N GLN A 49 19.09 -10.27 10.37
CA GLN A 49 18.77 -11.42 11.19
C GLN A 49 18.14 -12.43 10.23
N GLU A 50 18.84 -13.52 9.98
CA GLU A 50 18.21 -14.69 9.38
C GLU A 50 17.08 -15.08 10.32
N ILE A 51 15.85 -15.00 9.83
CA ILE A 51 14.68 -15.51 10.51
C ILE A 51 14.85 -17.02 10.47
N SER A 52 15.37 -17.60 11.54
CA SER A 52 15.34 -19.04 11.71
C SER A 52 13.92 -19.42 12.11
N PHE A 53 13.27 -20.20 11.28
CA PHE A 53 12.06 -20.90 11.70
C PHE A 53 12.53 -22.04 12.61
N ASP A 54 12.35 -21.89 13.93
CA ASP A 54 12.87 -22.81 14.94
C ASP A 54 12.21 -24.21 14.90
N GLU A 55 11.11 -24.37 14.19
CA GLU A 55 10.47 -25.66 13.89
C GLU A 55 10.08 -25.72 12.41
N GLU A 56 10.91 -26.42 11.61
CA GLU A 56 10.46 -26.83 10.29
C GLU A 56 9.34 -27.87 10.46
N LEU A 57 8.16 -27.57 9.92
CA LEU A 57 7.10 -28.55 9.80
C LEU A 57 7.61 -29.77 9.03
N PRO A 58 7.13 -31.01 9.37
CA PRO A 58 7.51 -32.21 8.63
C PRO A 58 7.26 -32.02 7.12
N LYS A 59 8.27 -32.33 6.30
CA LYS A 59 8.19 -32.12 4.82
C LYS A 59 7.23 -33.10 4.11
N ASP A 60 6.75 -34.09 4.83
CA ASP A 60 5.76 -35.08 4.38
C ASP A 60 4.30 -34.65 4.63
N TYR A 61 4.09 -33.42 5.11
CA TYR A 61 2.74 -32.87 5.20
C TYR A 61 2.02 -32.95 3.86
N GLU A 62 0.82 -33.51 3.88
CA GLU A 62 -0.06 -33.63 2.71
C GLU A 62 -1.46 -33.10 3.06
N GLY A 63 -2.14 -32.55 2.07
CA GLY A 63 -3.50 -32.05 2.23
C GLY A 63 -3.86 -31.04 1.16
N THR A 64 -5.08 -30.56 1.22
CA THR A 64 -5.59 -29.50 0.37
C THR A 64 -6.05 -28.33 1.23
N LEU A 65 -5.60 -27.14 0.93
CA LEU A 65 -6.02 -25.88 1.54
C LEU A 65 -6.84 -25.07 0.54
N THR A 66 -7.98 -24.62 0.97
CA THR A 66 -8.86 -23.73 0.19
C THR A 66 -8.53 -22.26 0.49
N MET A 67 -8.47 -21.43 -0.55
CA MET A 67 -8.15 -20.02 -0.42
C MET A 67 -9.15 -19.14 -1.17
N TRP A 68 -9.58 -18.06 -0.52
CA TRP A 68 -10.36 -17.00 -1.16
C TRP A 68 -9.60 -15.68 -1.19
N GLY A 69 -9.51 -15.06 -2.36
CA GLY A 69 -8.82 -13.80 -2.56
C GLY A 69 -9.09 -13.20 -3.94
N TRP A 70 -8.42 -12.12 -4.29
CA TRP A 70 -8.67 -11.36 -5.53
C TRP A 70 -7.49 -11.33 -6.51
N ASP A 71 -6.27 -11.69 -6.09
CA ASP A 71 -5.06 -11.64 -6.92
C ASP A 71 -4.57 -13.05 -7.26
N THR A 72 -4.95 -13.52 -8.43
CA THR A 72 -4.58 -14.86 -8.91
C THR A 72 -3.08 -15.00 -9.15
N ASP A 73 -2.41 -13.95 -9.64
CA ASP A 73 -0.97 -14.02 -9.94
C ASP A 73 -0.14 -14.07 -8.65
N TYR A 74 -0.55 -13.29 -7.65
CA TYR A 74 0.06 -13.37 -6.33
C TYR A 74 -0.17 -14.74 -5.69
N TYR A 75 -1.41 -15.24 -5.72
CA TYR A 75 -1.76 -16.57 -5.24
C TYR A 75 -0.84 -17.64 -5.84
N GLN A 76 -0.70 -17.68 -7.18
CA GLN A 76 0.16 -18.65 -7.86
C GLN A 76 1.62 -18.52 -7.42
N THR A 77 2.11 -17.31 -7.24
CA THR A 77 3.49 -17.05 -6.82
C THR A 77 3.77 -17.61 -5.43
N VAL A 78 2.90 -17.30 -4.45
CA VAL A 78 3.13 -17.72 -3.06
C VAL A 78 2.90 -19.21 -2.87
N THR A 79 1.89 -19.81 -3.52
CA THR A 79 1.61 -21.24 -3.40
C THR A 79 2.70 -22.08 -4.06
N GLN A 80 3.22 -21.66 -5.22
CA GLN A 80 4.37 -22.31 -5.85
C GLN A 80 5.64 -22.21 -5.01
N ALA A 81 5.87 -21.08 -4.34
CA ALA A 81 7.00 -20.95 -3.42
C ALA A 81 6.84 -21.88 -2.20
N PHE A 82 5.65 -21.97 -1.63
CA PHE A 82 5.35 -22.88 -0.54
C PHE A 82 5.51 -24.36 -0.94
N GLN A 83 5.02 -24.75 -2.11
CA GLN A 83 5.10 -26.12 -2.62
C GLN A 83 6.52 -26.58 -2.95
N LYS A 84 7.50 -25.68 -3.09
CA LYS A 84 8.92 -26.07 -3.17
C LYS A 84 9.42 -26.68 -1.87
N ILE A 85 8.82 -26.29 -0.74
CA ILE A 85 9.16 -26.78 0.60
C ILE A 85 8.26 -27.95 0.98
N TYR A 86 6.95 -27.85 0.68
CA TYR A 86 5.90 -28.82 1.02
C TYR A 86 5.19 -29.32 -0.24
N PRO A 87 5.80 -30.23 -1.01
CA PRO A 87 5.32 -30.59 -2.35
C PRO A 87 4.00 -31.36 -2.39
N ASN A 88 3.59 -31.95 -1.26
CA ASN A 88 2.36 -32.72 -1.15
C ASN A 88 1.14 -31.88 -0.72
N VAL A 89 1.34 -30.59 -0.39
CA VAL A 89 0.25 -29.68 -0.11
C VAL A 89 -0.32 -29.10 -1.40
N ARG A 90 -1.63 -29.20 -1.55
CA ARG A 90 -2.38 -28.65 -2.68
C ARG A 90 -3.14 -27.42 -2.24
N PHE A 91 -3.44 -26.55 -3.19
CA PHE A 91 -4.23 -25.36 -2.96
C PHE A 91 -5.37 -25.28 -3.96
N GLU A 92 -6.56 -24.95 -3.46
CA GLU A 92 -7.73 -24.64 -4.26
C GLU A 92 -8.09 -23.18 -4.06
N TYR A 93 -8.01 -22.41 -5.14
CA TYR A 93 -8.21 -20.96 -5.10
C TYR A 93 -9.53 -20.55 -5.70
N THR A 94 -10.30 -19.75 -4.98
CA THR A 94 -11.48 -19.04 -5.47
C THR A 94 -11.18 -17.55 -5.59
N SER A 95 -11.16 -17.05 -6.82
CA SER A 95 -11.03 -15.61 -7.08
C SER A 95 -12.35 -14.90 -6.79
N VAL A 96 -12.27 -13.85 -6.00
CA VAL A 96 -13.41 -12.99 -5.63
C VAL A 96 -12.92 -11.55 -5.68
N GLU A 97 -13.68 -10.64 -6.28
CA GLU A 97 -13.34 -9.22 -6.28
C GLU A 97 -13.24 -8.69 -4.84
N ASN A 98 -12.22 -7.89 -4.55
CA ASN A 98 -11.94 -7.41 -3.19
C ASN A 98 -13.16 -6.75 -2.52
N LYS A 99 -13.92 -5.95 -3.28
CA LYS A 99 -15.15 -5.27 -2.82
C LYS A 99 -16.30 -6.22 -2.46
N ASP A 100 -16.29 -7.44 -3.01
CA ASP A 100 -17.34 -8.44 -2.81
C ASP A 100 -16.97 -9.44 -1.71
N MET A 101 -15.74 -9.40 -1.18
CA MET A 101 -15.25 -10.32 -0.14
C MET A 101 -16.10 -10.28 1.14
N PRO A 102 -16.41 -9.11 1.73
CA PRO A 102 -17.21 -9.07 2.96
C PRO A 102 -18.57 -9.76 2.79
N LYS A 103 -19.25 -9.46 1.69
CA LYS A 103 -20.55 -10.06 1.39
C LYS A 103 -20.46 -11.57 1.16
N LYS A 104 -19.38 -12.06 0.58
CA LYS A 104 -19.16 -13.50 0.38
C LYS A 104 -19.00 -14.20 1.72
N TYR A 105 -18.23 -13.64 2.66
CA TYR A 105 -18.07 -14.18 4.01
C TYR A 105 -19.40 -14.19 4.75
N GLU A 106 -20.10 -13.05 4.78
CA GLU A 106 -21.40 -12.93 5.42
C GLU A 106 -22.39 -13.98 4.86
N THR A 107 -22.45 -14.13 3.54
CA THR A 107 -23.32 -15.11 2.89
C THR A 107 -22.96 -16.53 3.32
N ALA A 108 -21.69 -16.92 3.32
CA ALA A 108 -21.25 -18.25 3.72
C ALA A 108 -21.63 -18.55 5.17
N LEU A 109 -21.46 -17.59 6.07
CA LEU A 109 -21.84 -17.70 7.48
C LEU A 109 -23.36 -17.87 7.65
N ILE A 110 -24.18 -17.10 6.96
CA ILE A 110 -25.64 -17.13 7.08
C ILE A 110 -26.22 -18.46 6.57
N VAL A 111 -25.71 -18.97 5.44
CA VAL A 111 -26.23 -20.21 4.85
C VAL A 111 -25.58 -21.48 5.44
N GLY A 112 -24.62 -21.33 6.34
CA GLY A 112 -23.83 -22.45 6.86
C GLY A 112 -23.00 -23.15 5.81
N GLY A 113 -22.49 -22.37 4.82
CA GLY A 113 -21.63 -22.86 3.76
C GLY A 113 -20.20 -23.13 4.22
N GLU A 114 -19.42 -23.77 3.36
CA GLU A 114 -18.01 -23.99 3.62
C GLU A 114 -17.25 -22.67 3.59
N LEU A 115 -16.44 -22.42 4.61
CA LEU A 115 -15.49 -21.31 4.68
C LEU A 115 -14.12 -21.79 4.16
N PRO A 116 -13.30 -20.90 3.63
CA PRO A 116 -11.95 -21.28 3.19
C PRO A 116 -11.01 -21.46 4.40
N ASP A 117 -9.97 -22.26 4.21
CA ASP A 117 -8.90 -22.40 5.21
C ASP A 117 -8.08 -21.10 5.32
N ILE A 118 -7.92 -20.39 4.21
CA ILE A 118 -7.21 -19.12 4.13
C ILE A 118 -8.07 -18.09 3.39
N ALA A 119 -8.28 -16.95 4.02
CA ALA A 119 -9.10 -15.88 3.46
C ALA A 119 -8.36 -14.53 3.51
N TRP A 120 -8.55 -13.70 2.50
CA TRP A 120 -7.95 -12.37 2.43
C TRP A 120 -8.94 -11.30 2.84
N SER A 121 -8.43 -10.27 3.51
CA SER A 121 -9.20 -9.10 3.88
C SER A 121 -8.46 -7.83 3.47
N VAL A 122 -9.19 -6.87 2.87
CA VAL A 122 -8.65 -5.55 2.57
C VAL A 122 -8.81 -4.61 3.76
N ILE A 123 -7.94 -3.63 3.85
CA ILE A 123 -7.93 -2.66 4.94
C ILE A 123 -9.25 -1.90 5.07
N ASP A 124 -9.92 -1.59 3.95
CA ASP A 124 -11.14 -0.79 3.92
C ASP A 124 -12.33 -1.48 4.59
N SER A 125 -12.38 -2.82 4.60
CA SER A 125 -13.45 -3.62 5.21
C SER A 125 -12.99 -4.45 6.39
N ARG A 126 -11.73 -4.40 6.75
CA ARG A 126 -11.12 -5.26 7.77
C ARG A 126 -11.80 -5.11 9.13
N GLY A 127 -12.14 -3.90 9.54
CA GLY A 127 -12.81 -3.64 10.81
C GLY A 127 -14.16 -4.35 10.94
N GLU A 128 -14.91 -4.50 9.84
CA GLU A 128 -16.16 -5.27 9.80
C GLU A 128 -15.87 -6.78 9.72
N VAL A 129 -15.01 -7.17 8.81
CA VAL A 129 -14.73 -8.59 8.51
C VAL A 129 -14.11 -9.32 9.69
N PHE A 130 -13.26 -8.67 10.48
CA PHE A 130 -12.65 -9.28 11.66
C PHE A 130 -13.61 -9.48 12.83
N GLU A 131 -14.79 -8.88 12.79
CA GLU A 131 -15.86 -9.15 13.77
C GLU A 131 -16.73 -10.36 13.39
N PHE A 132 -16.55 -10.94 12.20
CA PHE A 132 -17.25 -12.16 11.82
C PHE A 132 -16.72 -13.35 12.63
N ASP A 133 -17.62 -14.25 13.01
CA ASP A 133 -17.31 -15.46 13.78
C ASP A 133 -16.80 -16.57 12.84
N MET A 134 -15.66 -16.31 12.20
CA MET A 134 -15.02 -17.23 11.26
C MET A 134 -13.50 -17.29 11.39
N TRP A 135 -12.92 -16.47 12.24
CA TRP A 135 -11.47 -16.34 12.36
C TRP A 135 -10.97 -17.10 13.58
N GLU A 136 -9.99 -17.95 13.35
CA GLU A 136 -9.26 -18.59 14.44
C GLU A 136 -8.35 -17.58 15.16
N PRO A 137 -8.24 -17.65 16.48
CA PRO A 137 -7.32 -16.79 17.24
C PRO A 137 -5.88 -17.27 17.05
N LEU A 138 -5.14 -16.59 16.16
CA LEU A 138 -3.81 -17.02 15.72
C LEU A 138 -2.75 -16.98 16.83
N GLU A 139 -2.97 -16.25 17.91
CA GLU A 139 -2.09 -16.22 19.08
C GLU A 139 -2.20 -17.48 19.95
N GLN A 140 -3.21 -18.31 19.73
CA GLN A 140 -3.46 -19.54 20.47
C GLN A 140 -2.94 -20.77 19.72
N GLU A 141 -2.85 -21.91 20.43
CA GLU A 141 -2.54 -23.19 19.78
C GLU A 141 -3.61 -23.58 18.76
N PRO A 142 -3.25 -24.16 17.63
CA PRO A 142 -1.91 -24.64 17.28
C PRO A 142 -0.99 -23.59 16.64
N TYR A 143 -1.47 -22.36 16.40
CA TYR A 143 -0.76 -21.35 15.59
C TYR A 143 0.36 -20.65 16.38
N ASN A 144 0.11 -20.33 17.66
CA ASN A 144 1.07 -19.68 18.56
C ASN A 144 1.76 -18.43 17.99
N PHE A 145 1.05 -17.69 17.14
CA PHE A 145 1.57 -16.49 16.49
C PHE A 145 1.86 -15.40 17.52
N ARG A 146 3.02 -14.76 17.41
CA ARG A 146 3.46 -13.72 18.33
C ARG A 146 3.48 -12.36 17.66
N LEU A 147 2.65 -11.42 18.13
CA LEU A 147 2.67 -10.03 17.65
C LEU A 147 4.05 -9.36 17.75
N SER A 148 4.88 -9.79 18.72
CA SER A 148 6.24 -9.28 18.87
C SER A 148 7.18 -9.60 17.69
N GLU A 149 6.77 -10.48 16.79
CA GLU A 149 7.52 -10.83 15.56
C GLU A 149 7.22 -9.90 14.40
N VAL A 150 6.24 -9.02 14.54
CA VAL A 150 5.86 -8.03 13.53
C VAL A 150 6.02 -6.61 14.08
N TYR A 151 6.07 -5.65 13.18
CA TYR A 151 6.19 -4.24 13.56
C TYR A 151 4.98 -3.77 14.36
N GLU A 152 5.21 -3.06 15.44
CA GLU A 152 4.18 -2.62 16.39
C GLU A 152 3.04 -1.82 15.73
N TYR A 153 3.34 -1.00 14.75
CA TYR A 153 2.33 -0.21 14.04
C TYR A 153 1.34 -1.06 13.22
N LEU A 154 1.63 -2.34 12.96
CA LEU A 154 0.73 -3.27 12.29
C LEU A 154 -0.26 -3.95 13.25
N HIS A 155 0.04 -3.99 14.56
CA HIS A 155 -0.77 -4.72 15.53
C HIS A 155 -2.25 -4.33 15.49
N PRO A 156 -2.63 -3.02 15.44
CA PRO A 156 -4.04 -2.63 15.38
C PRO A 156 -4.77 -3.15 14.14
N HIS A 157 -4.03 -3.46 13.06
CA HIS A 157 -4.59 -3.97 11.81
C HIS A 157 -4.78 -5.49 11.80
N MET A 158 -4.35 -6.18 12.83
CA MET A 158 -4.36 -7.64 12.93
C MET A 158 -5.33 -8.16 13.99
N ILE A 159 -5.87 -7.28 14.83
CA ILE A 159 -6.63 -7.61 16.04
C ILE A 159 -8.09 -7.17 15.89
N ASN A 160 -9.02 -8.03 16.28
CA ASN A 160 -10.44 -7.67 16.38
C ASN A 160 -10.78 -6.93 17.67
N SER A 161 -12.05 -6.52 17.84
CA SER A 161 -12.52 -5.81 19.03
C SER A 161 -12.44 -6.63 20.34
N LYS A 162 -12.30 -7.95 20.24
CA LYS A 162 -12.15 -8.87 21.39
C LYS A 162 -10.67 -9.02 21.80
N GLY A 163 -9.73 -8.48 21.02
CA GLY A 163 -8.31 -8.59 21.27
C GLY A 163 -7.63 -9.82 20.65
N ASN A 164 -8.35 -10.63 19.88
CA ASN A 164 -7.79 -11.80 19.19
C ASN A 164 -7.06 -11.39 17.90
N VAL A 165 -5.95 -12.03 17.62
CA VAL A 165 -5.25 -11.89 16.33
C VAL A 165 -5.97 -12.69 15.27
N CYS A 166 -6.67 -12.01 14.37
CA CYS A 166 -7.52 -12.63 13.34
C CYS A 166 -6.84 -12.77 11.98
N GLY A 167 -5.71 -12.13 11.78
CA GLY A 167 -5.00 -12.19 10.52
C GLY A 167 -3.57 -11.72 10.63
N ILE A 168 -2.79 -11.98 9.58
CA ILE A 168 -1.40 -11.56 9.46
C ILE A 168 -1.30 -10.58 8.30
N GLU A 169 -0.69 -9.42 8.54
CA GLU A 169 -0.44 -8.46 7.47
C GLU A 169 0.59 -9.02 6.49
N GLN A 170 0.19 -9.17 5.23
CA GLN A 170 1.06 -9.79 4.22
C GLN A 170 2.00 -8.83 3.53
N SER A 171 1.73 -7.53 3.59
CA SER A 171 2.53 -6.53 2.90
C SER A 171 2.66 -5.23 3.70
N LEU A 172 3.85 -4.66 3.65
CA LEU A 172 4.06 -3.28 4.05
C LEU A 172 3.83 -2.44 2.79
N SER A 173 2.75 -1.67 2.76
CA SER A 173 2.50 -0.74 1.65
C SER A 173 2.99 0.67 2.02
N PRO A 174 4.32 0.91 2.01
CA PRO A 174 4.85 2.19 2.42
C PRO A 174 4.37 3.28 1.46
N ALA A 175 3.80 4.34 2.00
CA ALA A 175 3.50 5.54 1.23
C ALA A 175 4.76 6.39 1.06
N GLY A 176 4.89 7.02 -0.10
CA GLY A 176 6.00 7.90 -0.39
C GLY A 176 5.66 8.89 -1.49
N LEU A 177 6.41 9.98 -1.53
CA LEU A 177 6.27 10.99 -2.55
C LEU A 177 7.17 10.66 -3.75
N ALA A 178 6.57 10.25 -4.87
CA ALA A 178 7.29 10.08 -6.12
C ALA A 178 7.31 11.39 -6.92
N TYR A 179 8.44 11.74 -7.53
CA TYR A 179 8.59 12.99 -8.28
C TYR A 179 9.40 12.84 -9.57
N ARG A 180 9.19 13.73 -10.48
CA ARG A 180 9.95 13.87 -11.74
C ARG A 180 11.28 14.56 -11.43
N ARG A 181 12.38 13.80 -11.45
CA ARG A 181 13.72 14.29 -11.15
C ARG A 181 14.17 15.40 -12.09
N ASP A 182 13.84 15.30 -13.37
CA ASP A 182 14.18 16.31 -14.40
C ASP A 182 13.49 17.65 -14.13
N LEU A 183 12.22 17.62 -13.69
CA LEU A 183 11.46 18.84 -13.36
C LEU A 183 11.90 19.41 -12.01
N ALA A 184 12.16 18.58 -11.01
CA ALA A 184 12.70 19.01 -9.73
C ALA A 184 14.03 19.74 -9.92
N LYS A 185 14.97 19.15 -10.67
CA LYS A 185 16.25 19.80 -10.99
C LYS A 185 16.08 21.12 -11.72
N LYS A 186 15.15 21.17 -12.69
CA LYS A 186 14.91 22.36 -13.51
C LYS A 186 14.32 23.52 -12.71
N TYR A 187 13.33 23.26 -11.85
CA TYR A 187 12.54 24.31 -11.20
C TYR A 187 12.87 24.52 -9.71
N LEU A 188 13.35 23.48 -9.01
CA LEU A 188 13.76 23.55 -7.61
C LEU A 188 15.27 23.61 -7.41
N GLY A 189 16.06 23.31 -8.47
CA GLY A 189 17.51 23.40 -8.46
C GLY A 189 18.21 22.12 -8.06
N THR A 190 17.51 21.14 -7.56
CA THR A 190 18.05 19.84 -7.16
C THR A 190 17.09 18.70 -7.54
N ASP A 191 17.66 17.50 -7.72
CA ASP A 191 16.93 16.25 -7.90
C ASP A 191 17.27 15.22 -6.80
N ASP A 192 17.97 15.66 -5.77
CA ASP A 192 18.31 14.87 -4.60
C ASP A 192 17.13 14.81 -3.61
N PRO A 193 16.65 13.62 -3.20
CA PRO A 193 15.50 13.48 -2.33
C PRO A 193 15.72 14.08 -0.93
N GLU A 194 16.93 13.98 -0.37
CA GLU A 194 17.21 14.53 0.96
C GLU A 194 17.23 16.06 0.96
N GLU A 195 17.71 16.67 -0.13
CA GLU A 195 17.67 18.13 -0.29
C GLU A 195 16.23 18.61 -0.47
N LEU A 196 15.42 17.89 -1.27
CA LEU A 196 14.01 18.21 -1.47
C LEU A 196 13.22 18.08 -0.17
N GLU A 197 13.47 17.06 0.65
CA GLU A 197 12.85 16.90 1.97
C GLU A 197 13.18 18.07 2.89
N LYS A 198 14.46 18.46 2.98
CA LYS A 198 14.90 19.61 3.77
C LYS A 198 14.30 20.94 3.26
N MET A 199 14.03 21.04 1.96
CA MET A 199 13.42 22.21 1.33
C MET A 199 11.94 22.33 1.63
N MET A 200 11.25 21.21 1.85
CA MET A 200 9.79 21.13 2.00
C MET A 200 9.36 20.33 3.25
N PRO A 201 9.83 20.70 4.45
CA PRO A 201 9.57 19.94 5.67
C PRO A 201 8.13 20.08 6.20
N THR A 202 7.34 20.99 5.62
CA THR A 202 5.96 21.26 6.02
C THR A 202 5.09 21.50 4.80
N TRP A 203 3.77 21.36 4.96
CA TRP A 203 2.80 21.69 3.90
C TRP A 203 2.91 23.16 3.45
N GLU A 204 3.22 24.08 4.36
CA GLU A 204 3.41 25.48 4.01
C GLU A 204 4.63 25.68 3.10
N ALA A 205 5.76 25.05 3.43
CA ALA A 205 6.96 25.08 2.59
C ALA A 205 6.71 24.41 1.24
N PHE A 206 5.96 23.29 1.20
CA PHE A 206 5.58 22.62 -0.03
C PHE A 206 4.73 23.51 -0.93
N ILE A 207 3.71 24.17 -0.39
CA ILE A 207 2.84 25.11 -1.11
C ILE A 207 3.67 26.26 -1.66
N GLN A 208 4.56 26.83 -0.87
CA GLN A 208 5.42 27.93 -1.32
C GLN A 208 6.31 27.50 -2.49
N LYS A 209 6.88 26.29 -2.44
CA LYS A 209 7.65 25.74 -3.56
C LYS A 209 6.78 25.44 -4.78
N GLY A 210 5.55 25.00 -4.56
CA GLY A 210 4.59 24.80 -5.65
C GLY A 210 4.28 26.08 -6.41
N LYS A 211 4.08 27.20 -5.72
CA LYS A 211 3.91 28.53 -6.34
C LYS A 211 5.14 28.94 -7.16
N GLU A 212 6.35 28.76 -6.60
CA GLU A 212 7.58 29.05 -7.32
C GLU A 212 7.70 28.22 -8.60
N VAL A 213 7.34 26.93 -8.58
CA VAL A 213 7.35 26.03 -9.75
C VAL A 213 6.34 26.50 -10.79
N TYR A 214 5.11 26.81 -10.35
CA TYR A 214 4.07 27.31 -11.24
C TYR A 214 4.48 28.61 -11.94
N GLU A 215 5.00 29.58 -11.21
CA GLU A 215 5.49 30.85 -11.74
C GLU A 215 6.68 30.66 -12.69
N LYS A 216 7.72 29.91 -12.31
CA LYS A 216 8.90 29.64 -13.13
C LYS A 216 8.58 28.87 -14.40
N SER A 217 7.52 28.10 -14.39
CA SER A 217 7.06 27.33 -15.56
C SER A 217 6.06 28.09 -16.44
N ASN A 218 5.70 29.32 -16.08
CA ASN A 218 4.62 30.08 -16.71
C ASN A 218 3.27 29.34 -16.71
N GLY A 219 2.97 28.65 -15.62
CA GLY A 219 1.73 27.91 -15.44
C GLY A 219 1.66 26.54 -16.14
N GLU A 220 2.80 26.04 -16.64
CA GLU A 220 2.84 24.74 -17.36
C GLU A 220 3.09 23.53 -16.45
N VAL A 221 3.60 23.76 -15.21
CA VAL A 221 3.97 22.68 -14.28
C VAL A 221 3.33 22.91 -12.94
N TYR A 222 2.69 21.86 -12.43
CA TYR A 222 2.11 21.79 -11.09
C TYR A 222 2.87 20.78 -10.25
N MET A 223 2.96 21.02 -8.93
CA MET A 223 3.66 20.10 -8.04
C MET A 223 2.80 18.92 -7.59
N TRP A 224 1.49 19.02 -7.71
CA TRP A 224 0.58 17.98 -7.28
C TRP A 224 -0.37 17.55 -8.40
N PHE A 225 -0.64 16.24 -8.48
CA PHE A 225 -1.44 15.69 -9.57
C PHE A 225 -2.94 15.80 -9.31
N SER A 226 -3.43 15.29 -8.16
CA SER A 226 -4.85 15.16 -7.87
C SER A 226 -5.22 15.73 -6.50
N LEU A 227 -6.31 16.49 -6.44
CA LEU A 227 -6.83 17.00 -5.17
C LEU A 227 -7.37 15.87 -4.27
N GLU A 228 -7.80 14.75 -4.84
CA GLU A 228 -8.28 13.58 -4.10
C GLU A 228 -7.18 12.94 -3.24
N ASP A 229 -5.96 12.85 -3.76
CA ASP A 229 -4.82 12.29 -3.03
C ASP A 229 -4.50 13.07 -1.75
N ILE A 230 -4.79 14.39 -1.71
CA ILE A 230 -4.56 15.21 -0.51
C ILE A 230 -5.46 14.75 0.63
N ARG A 231 -6.69 14.35 0.32
CA ARG A 231 -7.62 13.81 1.31
C ARG A 231 -7.04 12.56 1.95
N GLN A 232 -6.64 11.60 1.16
CA GLN A 232 -6.05 10.35 1.63
C GLN A 232 -4.80 10.59 2.46
N PHE A 233 -3.89 11.41 1.96
CA PHE A 233 -2.64 11.75 2.64
C PHE A 233 -2.82 12.36 4.02
N THR A 234 -3.74 13.31 4.11
CA THR A 234 -3.99 13.98 5.38
C THR A 234 -4.70 13.10 6.40
N GLN A 235 -5.49 12.14 5.91
CA GLN A 235 -6.14 11.14 6.76
C GLN A 235 -5.13 10.12 7.30
N GLU A 236 -4.24 9.63 6.45
CA GLU A 236 -3.19 8.68 6.84
C GLU A 236 -2.14 9.28 7.77
N GLN A 237 -1.96 10.60 7.74
CA GLN A 237 -1.10 11.34 8.67
C GLN A 237 -1.78 11.67 10.01
N SER A 238 -3.04 11.28 10.18
CA SER A 238 -3.83 11.64 11.34
C SER A 238 -3.97 10.45 12.30
N ASP A 239 -3.67 10.66 13.58
CA ASP A 239 -3.99 9.73 14.65
C ASP A 239 -5.50 9.74 15.00
N MET A 240 -6.31 10.46 14.23
CA MET A 240 -7.72 10.66 14.52
C MET A 240 -8.57 9.51 14.01
N VAL A 241 -9.41 9.01 14.87
CA VAL A 241 -10.44 8.01 14.53
C VAL A 241 -11.71 8.69 14.01
N TRP A 242 -12.36 8.04 13.03
CA TRP A 242 -13.60 8.52 12.42
C TRP A 242 -14.77 8.59 13.41
N VAL A 243 -14.80 7.65 14.34
CA VAL A 243 -15.83 7.57 15.37
C VAL A 243 -15.16 7.57 16.74
N ASN A 244 -15.52 8.53 17.57
CA ASN A 244 -15.08 8.61 18.95
C ASN A 244 -16.31 8.71 19.86
N ASP A 245 -16.42 7.83 20.85
CA ASP A 245 -17.58 7.77 21.77
C ASP A 245 -18.94 7.77 21.05
N GLY A 246 -19.06 7.02 19.96
CA GLY A 246 -20.28 6.90 19.16
C GLY A 246 -20.63 8.15 18.32
N LYS A 247 -19.73 9.13 18.24
CA LYS A 247 -19.90 10.33 17.44
C LYS A 247 -18.94 10.37 16.27
N ILE A 248 -19.43 10.74 15.10
CA ILE A 248 -18.60 10.91 13.90
C ILE A 248 -17.77 12.20 14.06
N ASN A 249 -16.46 12.06 13.87
CA ASN A 249 -15.48 13.13 14.06
C ASN A 249 -15.14 13.83 12.72
N VAL A 250 -16.18 14.29 12.01
CA VAL A 250 -16.05 14.83 10.64
C VAL A 250 -15.13 16.05 10.59
N GLU A 251 -15.29 16.98 11.53
CA GLU A 251 -14.55 18.26 11.52
C GLU A 251 -13.04 18.04 11.65
N ASN A 252 -12.63 17.18 12.55
CA ASN A 252 -11.20 16.90 12.79
C ASN A 252 -10.58 16.04 11.68
N VAL A 253 -11.35 15.10 11.12
CA VAL A 253 -10.85 14.21 10.06
C VAL A 253 -10.78 14.95 8.72
N PHE A 254 -11.80 15.73 8.35
CA PHE A 254 -11.86 16.39 7.04
C PHE A 254 -11.41 17.85 7.05
N GLY A 255 -11.47 18.56 8.16
CA GLY A 255 -11.20 20.00 8.20
C GLY A 255 -9.81 20.34 7.67
N ARG A 256 -8.79 19.57 8.05
CA ARG A 256 -7.42 19.75 7.55
C ARG A 256 -7.31 19.44 6.07
N SER A 257 -7.93 18.35 5.62
CA SER A 257 -7.97 17.95 4.21
C SER A 257 -8.61 19.03 3.35
N LEU A 258 -9.79 19.51 3.74
CA LEU A 258 -10.51 20.56 3.01
C LEU A 258 -9.73 21.86 2.91
N SER A 259 -9.06 22.25 3.99
CA SER A 259 -8.20 23.45 4.01
C SER A 259 -7.05 23.32 3.01
N LEU A 260 -6.35 22.18 3.00
CA LEU A 260 -5.25 21.94 2.06
C LEU A 260 -5.74 21.81 0.62
N ILE A 261 -6.84 21.08 0.37
CA ILE A 261 -7.45 20.96 -0.96
C ILE A 261 -7.79 22.35 -1.53
N THR A 262 -8.42 23.21 -0.71
CA THR A 262 -8.76 24.57 -1.10
C THR A 262 -7.51 25.37 -1.47
N ARG A 263 -6.47 25.29 -0.65
CA ARG A 263 -5.22 25.99 -0.91
C ARG A 263 -4.49 25.47 -2.14
N PHE A 264 -4.42 24.16 -2.33
CA PHE A 264 -3.78 23.55 -3.50
C PHE A 264 -4.46 23.96 -4.81
N ARG A 265 -5.79 24.07 -4.79
CA ARG A 265 -6.58 24.57 -5.92
C ARG A 265 -6.32 26.06 -6.16
N ASP A 266 -6.52 26.89 -5.14
CA ASP A 266 -6.55 28.35 -5.27
C ASP A 266 -5.16 28.96 -5.45
N GLU A 267 -4.11 28.29 -4.95
CA GLU A 267 -2.72 28.69 -5.07
C GLU A 267 -1.98 27.97 -6.23
N HIS A 268 -2.72 27.28 -7.11
CA HIS A 268 -2.20 26.59 -8.30
C HIS A 268 -1.11 25.56 -8.00
N ILE A 269 -1.24 24.80 -6.92
CA ILE A 269 -0.33 23.70 -6.59
C ILE A 269 -0.72 22.43 -7.36
N SER A 270 -2.03 22.27 -7.66
CA SER A 270 -2.60 21.23 -8.50
C SER A 270 -3.33 21.87 -9.69
N ASP A 271 -3.38 21.15 -10.82
CA ASP A 271 -4.13 21.59 -12.01
C ASP A 271 -5.62 21.28 -11.95
N ASN A 272 -6.11 20.87 -10.81
CA ASN A 272 -7.52 20.51 -10.54
C ASN A 272 -8.04 19.32 -11.36
N LEU A 273 -7.20 18.43 -11.82
CA LEU A 273 -7.66 17.19 -12.40
C LEU A 273 -8.41 16.38 -11.36
N ILE A 274 -9.68 16.12 -11.65
CA ILE A 274 -10.51 15.15 -10.94
C ILE A 274 -10.47 13.91 -11.82
N THR A 275 -9.82 12.85 -11.32
CA THR A 275 -9.74 11.55 -12.02
C THR A 275 -10.88 10.66 -11.58
#